data_a34e93af73752995f7a7ac2a82288804
#
_entry.id   a34e93af73752995f7a7ac2a82288804
#
_cell.length_a   1.000
_cell.length_b   1.000
_cell.length_c   1.000
_cell.angle_alpha   90.00
_cell.angle_beta   90.00
_cell.angle_gamma   90.00
#
_symmetry.space_group_name_H-M   'P 1'
#
loop_
_entity.id
_entity.type
_entity.pdbx_description
1 polymer ?
#
loop_
_entity_poly.entity_id
_entity_poly.type
_entity_poly.pdbx_seq_one_letter_code
_entity_poly.pdbx_strand_id
1 'polypeptide(L)'
;MRFRFILATLLFASSAAAARFDDFFIDKTMRADYFHTGNKGEEIVALDRVVSDGPWPGSRTYLVDTTNLGNYYFEVIDRATNQVIYSRGFASVFGEWQTTDEAKDRAGTFHESVRFPWPKKAVQLVLKKRDKDNAFQQIWSTIIDPNSRFVNKADVAPVGKVWPIFENGAPSEKVDLLVIGEGYSEPELPKFHKDAQRLVARLFATEPFKSHKKDFNVRAIDLPSAKTGVHRPRTDDDRRTATSVEYNIFDSERYVLTKDNRALRDVASAAPYDFLEILVNEKQYGGGGIFNDQATAAVDTGFAEYVFVHEFGHHFAGLADEYYTSDVAYATGGEHPEPWEPNITADGAHPKWADMVDPGVPLPTPWNKEEFEKHSREIQARRRKLRAENRPESEMDALFREEQAWETKFLDADEKYAGKVGAFEGAGYEAKGLYRPQTDCIMFTRDEVGFCRVCRRAIERIIDIYSH
;
A
#
# COMPACT_ATOMS: atom_id res chain seq x y z
N MET A 1 28.27 -63.61 -13.36
CA MET A 1 27.31 -63.19 -12.36
C MET A 1 27.70 -61.81 -11.85
N ARG A 2 27.08 -60.71 -12.33
CA ARG A 2 27.36 -59.33 -11.88
C ARG A 2 26.21 -58.89 -10.99
N PHE A 3 26.48 -58.77 -9.70
CA PHE A 3 25.51 -58.18 -8.74
C PHE A 3 25.49 -56.66 -8.92
N ARG A 4 24.32 -56.13 -9.30
CA ARG A 4 24.02 -54.68 -9.25
C ARG A 4 23.43 -54.38 -7.87
N PHE A 5 24.19 -53.61 -7.07
CA PHE A 5 23.63 -52.96 -5.87
C PHE A 5 22.82 -51.76 -6.29
N ILE A 6 21.51 -51.78 -6.05
CA ILE A 6 20.63 -50.62 -6.15
C ILE A 6 20.70 -49.92 -4.79
N LEU A 7 21.33 -48.75 -4.77
CA LEU A 7 21.32 -47.84 -3.60
C LEU A 7 19.99 -47.05 -3.63
N ALA A 8 19.07 -47.44 -2.79
CA ALA A 8 17.84 -46.70 -2.59
C ALA A 8 18.10 -45.48 -1.67
N THR A 9 18.19 -44.30 -2.24
CA THR A 9 18.28 -43.05 -1.49
C THR A 9 16.88 -42.73 -0.94
N LEU A 10 16.67 -42.97 0.35
CA LEU A 10 15.50 -42.50 1.08
C LEU A 10 15.60 -40.99 1.25
N LEU A 11 14.87 -40.22 0.45
CA LEU A 11 14.59 -38.80 0.67
C LEU A 11 13.63 -38.68 1.87
N PHE A 12 14.17 -38.40 3.04
CA PHE A 12 13.37 -37.91 4.16
C PHE A 12 12.90 -36.47 3.83
N ALA A 13 11.70 -36.33 3.32
CA ALA A 13 11.02 -35.04 3.35
C ALA A 13 10.65 -34.73 4.82
N SER A 14 11.54 -34.01 5.52
CA SER A 14 11.16 -33.41 6.79
C SER A 14 10.12 -32.34 6.48
N SER A 15 8.84 -32.57 6.81
CA SER A 15 7.87 -31.51 6.91
C SER A 15 8.36 -30.53 7.98
N ALA A 16 8.90 -29.37 7.57
CA ALA A 16 9.22 -28.32 8.51
C ALA A 16 7.90 -27.95 9.21
N ALA A 17 7.82 -28.20 10.52
CA ALA A 17 6.67 -27.75 11.30
C ALA A 17 6.57 -26.22 11.18
N ALA A 18 5.35 -25.71 11.00
CA ALA A 18 5.11 -24.27 10.94
C ALA A 18 5.67 -23.60 12.22
N ALA A 19 6.33 -22.46 12.06
CA ALA A 19 6.86 -21.70 13.19
C ALA A 19 5.71 -21.29 14.12
N ARG A 20 5.84 -21.60 15.42
CA ARG A 20 4.89 -21.13 16.42
C ARG A 20 5.42 -19.86 17.05
N PHE A 21 4.54 -18.86 17.22
CA PHE A 21 4.91 -17.56 17.78
C PHE A 21 5.71 -17.69 19.09
N ASP A 22 5.16 -18.41 20.05
CA ASP A 22 5.72 -18.52 21.40
C ASP A 22 7.06 -19.28 21.46
N ASP A 23 7.46 -20.01 20.43
CA ASP A 23 8.76 -20.67 20.36
C ASP A 23 9.88 -19.67 20.03
N PHE A 24 9.59 -18.66 19.23
CA PHE A 24 10.59 -17.74 18.67
C PHE A 24 10.49 -16.30 19.15
N PHE A 25 9.29 -15.84 19.55
CA PHE A 25 8.99 -14.43 19.78
C PHE A 25 8.42 -14.14 21.17
N ILE A 26 8.48 -12.87 21.56
CA ILE A 26 7.73 -12.32 22.70
C ILE A 26 6.74 -11.28 22.16
N ASP A 27 5.75 -10.93 22.98
CA ASP A 27 4.69 -9.96 22.66
C ASP A 27 5.21 -8.52 22.67
N LYS A 28 6.06 -8.22 21.68
CA LYS A 28 6.69 -6.92 21.45
C LYS A 28 7.05 -6.78 19.99
N THR A 29 7.06 -5.57 19.46
CA THR A 29 7.48 -5.28 18.09
C THR A 29 8.95 -4.88 18.07
N MET A 30 9.72 -5.47 17.18
CA MET A 30 11.03 -5.01 16.78
C MET A 30 10.91 -4.29 15.45
N ARG A 31 11.47 -3.07 15.36
CA ARG A 31 11.57 -2.30 14.13
C ARG A 31 13.04 -2.15 13.75
N ALA A 32 13.38 -2.52 12.54
CA ALA A 32 14.69 -2.30 11.95
C ALA A 32 14.57 -1.17 10.92
N ASP A 33 15.15 -0.03 11.24
CA ASP A 33 15.22 1.14 10.38
C ASP A 33 16.51 1.07 9.54
N TYR A 34 16.41 1.43 8.26
CA TYR A 34 17.55 1.39 7.33
C TYR A 34 17.48 2.53 6.31
N PHE A 35 18.62 2.87 5.74
CA PHE A 35 18.73 3.72 4.58
C PHE A 35 18.74 2.87 3.31
N HIS A 36 17.91 3.25 2.35
CA HIS A 36 17.84 2.69 1.02
C HIS A 36 18.33 3.75 0.04
N THR A 37 19.48 3.51 -0.58
CA THR A 37 20.19 4.48 -1.40
C THR A 37 20.47 3.88 -2.78
N GLY A 38 20.32 4.67 -3.82
CA GLY A 38 20.65 4.19 -5.16
C GLY A 38 20.11 5.08 -6.28
N ASN A 39 19.98 4.48 -7.46
CA ASN A 39 19.44 5.07 -8.67
C ASN A 39 18.63 4.00 -9.43
N LYS A 40 18.30 4.25 -10.70
CA LYS A 40 17.52 3.29 -11.50
C LYS A 40 18.16 1.90 -11.62
N GLY A 41 19.50 1.81 -11.61
CA GLY A 41 20.25 0.56 -11.84
C GLY A 41 20.96 -0.02 -10.63
N GLU A 42 21.11 0.76 -9.57
CA GLU A 42 21.87 0.36 -8.37
C GLU A 42 21.06 0.66 -7.12
N GLU A 43 21.14 -0.24 -6.13
CA GLU A 43 20.57 0.01 -4.81
C GLU A 43 21.46 -0.59 -3.71
N ILE A 44 21.58 0.15 -2.62
CA ILE A 44 22.39 -0.18 -1.45
C ILE A 44 21.51 0.03 -0.22
N VAL A 45 21.53 -0.95 0.68
CA VAL A 45 20.83 -0.90 1.96
C VAL A 45 21.83 -0.86 3.10
N ALA A 46 21.62 0.05 4.05
CA ALA A 46 22.45 0.17 5.25
C ALA A 46 21.59 0.30 6.50
N LEU A 47 21.81 -0.59 7.49
CA LEU A 47 21.10 -0.53 8.77
C LEU A 47 21.38 0.82 9.47
N ASP A 48 20.31 1.48 9.91
CA ASP A 48 20.39 2.68 10.76
C ASP A 48 20.32 2.30 12.24
N ARG A 49 19.18 1.75 12.68
CA ARG A 49 18.94 1.38 14.08
C ARG A 49 17.97 0.22 14.22
N VAL A 50 18.02 -0.45 15.37
CA VAL A 50 17.01 -1.45 15.77
C VAL A 50 16.40 -0.99 17.08
N VAL A 51 15.07 -0.84 17.10
CA VAL A 51 14.34 -0.23 18.22
C VAL A 51 13.10 -1.05 18.62
N SER A 52 12.62 -0.78 19.83
CA SER A 52 11.28 -1.21 20.24
C SER A 52 10.22 -0.34 19.59
N ASP A 53 9.13 -0.96 19.11
CA ASP A 53 8.00 -0.29 18.45
C ASP A 53 6.67 -0.67 19.13
N GLY A 54 6.69 -0.86 20.44
CA GLY A 54 5.52 -1.18 21.25
C GLY A 54 5.12 -2.66 21.26
N PRO A 55 3.90 -2.97 21.68
CA PRO A 55 3.33 -4.32 21.63
C PRO A 55 3.23 -4.84 20.20
N TRP A 56 3.22 -6.16 20.03
CA TRP A 56 3.02 -6.77 18.73
C TRP A 56 1.53 -6.73 18.31
N PRO A 57 1.15 -5.99 17.25
CA PRO A 57 -0.22 -5.92 16.78
C PRO A 57 -0.61 -7.08 15.85
N GLY A 58 0.34 -7.58 15.07
CA GLY A 58 0.08 -8.51 13.98
C GLY A 58 -0.26 -9.94 14.42
N SER A 59 -0.66 -10.76 13.47
CA SER A 59 -1.02 -12.17 13.71
C SER A 59 0.07 -12.96 14.44
N ARG A 60 -0.35 -13.84 15.34
CA ARG A 60 0.52 -14.83 16.00
C ARG A 60 0.46 -16.20 15.33
N THR A 61 -0.43 -16.38 14.37
CA THR A 61 -0.66 -17.64 13.67
C THR A 61 -0.15 -17.60 12.23
N TYR A 62 -0.30 -16.48 11.54
CA TYR A 62 0.15 -16.30 10.17
C TYR A 62 1.50 -15.56 10.11
N LEU A 63 2.58 -16.28 10.47
CA LEU A 63 3.91 -15.68 10.61
C LEU A 63 4.65 -15.54 9.29
N VAL A 64 4.53 -16.52 8.40
CA VAL A 64 5.22 -16.55 7.09
C VAL A 64 4.23 -16.17 6.00
N ASP A 65 4.57 -15.13 5.25
CA ASP A 65 3.75 -14.62 4.16
C ASP A 65 3.79 -15.55 2.94
N THR A 66 2.63 -15.95 2.47
CA THR A 66 2.45 -16.77 1.27
C THR A 66 1.66 -16.04 0.17
N THR A 67 1.40 -14.75 0.33
CA THR A 67 0.61 -13.96 -0.64
C THR A 67 1.36 -13.71 -1.94
N ASN A 68 2.68 -13.69 -1.89
CA ASN A 68 3.56 -13.29 -3.00
C ASN A 68 3.27 -11.88 -3.51
N LEU A 69 2.88 -10.95 -2.63
CA LEU A 69 2.64 -9.55 -2.95
C LEU A 69 3.88 -8.68 -2.65
N GLY A 70 3.93 -7.50 -3.27
CA GLY A 70 4.95 -6.49 -3.04
C GLY A 70 6.14 -6.57 -3.98
N ASN A 71 6.78 -5.43 -4.16
CA ASN A 71 8.02 -5.29 -4.93
C ASN A 71 9.24 -5.75 -4.14
N TYR A 72 9.13 -5.64 -2.82
CA TYR A 72 10.11 -6.10 -1.84
C TYR A 72 9.50 -7.16 -0.92
N TYR A 73 10.40 -7.90 -0.30
CA TYR A 73 10.04 -8.94 0.66
C TYR A 73 11.12 -9.01 1.73
N PHE A 74 10.74 -9.22 2.98
CA PHE A 74 11.73 -9.50 4.01
C PHE A 74 11.45 -10.80 4.74
N GLU A 75 12.53 -11.42 5.19
CA GLU A 75 12.50 -12.63 5.99
C GLU A 75 13.27 -12.42 7.28
N VAL A 76 12.74 -12.97 8.36
CA VAL A 76 13.40 -13.13 9.65
C VAL A 76 13.73 -14.62 9.81
N ILE A 77 15.01 -14.95 9.87
CA ILE A 77 15.51 -16.32 9.89
C ILE A 77 16.14 -16.60 11.25
N ASP A 78 15.67 -17.63 11.96
CA ASP A 78 16.31 -18.06 13.20
C ASP A 78 17.72 -18.60 12.93
N ARG A 79 18.73 -18.03 13.60
CA ARG A 79 20.12 -18.36 13.40
C ARG A 79 20.49 -19.77 13.83
N ALA A 80 19.77 -20.34 14.79
CA ALA A 80 20.05 -21.66 15.32
C ALA A 80 19.55 -22.79 14.41
N THR A 81 18.41 -22.58 13.75
CA THR A 81 17.73 -23.60 12.96
C THR A 81 17.78 -23.33 11.46
N ASN A 82 18.13 -22.11 11.05
CA ASN A 82 18.05 -21.62 9.67
C ASN A 82 16.62 -21.66 9.09
N GLN A 83 15.62 -21.61 9.96
CA GLN A 83 14.21 -21.57 9.58
C GLN A 83 13.75 -20.14 9.40
N VAL A 84 12.97 -19.86 8.33
CA VAL A 84 12.19 -18.62 8.22
C VAL A 84 11.08 -18.65 9.26
N ILE A 85 11.10 -17.71 10.21
CA ILE A 85 10.17 -17.64 11.33
C ILE A 85 9.18 -16.48 11.20
N TYR A 86 9.46 -15.50 10.34
CA TYR A 86 8.55 -14.42 9.98
C TYR A 86 8.91 -13.86 8.61
N SER A 87 7.91 -13.41 7.86
CA SER A 87 8.14 -12.72 6.59
C SER A 87 6.93 -11.90 6.17
N ARG A 88 7.14 -10.82 5.38
CA ARG A 88 6.09 -10.01 4.73
C ARG A 88 6.60 -9.43 3.42
N GLY A 89 5.67 -9.31 2.44
CA GLY A 89 5.85 -8.50 1.26
C GLY A 89 5.50 -7.03 1.54
N PHE A 90 6.15 -6.11 0.83
CA PHE A 90 5.90 -4.68 0.93
C PHE A 90 6.34 -3.95 -0.34
N ALA A 91 5.90 -2.70 -0.51
CA ALA A 91 6.48 -1.73 -1.42
C ALA A 91 7.13 -0.60 -0.60
N SER A 92 7.88 0.28 -1.25
CA SER A 92 8.61 1.33 -0.54
C SER A 92 8.67 2.62 -1.34
N VAL A 93 8.88 3.74 -0.65
CA VAL A 93 9.05 5.06 -1.29
C VAL A 93 10.25 5.06 -2.24
N PHE A 94 11.38 4.42 -1.86
CA PHE A 94 12.52 4.25 -2.76
C PHE A 94 12.16 3.43 -4.00
N GLY A 95 11.43 2.32 -3.83
CA GLY A 95 11.04 1.45 -4.94
C GLY A 95 10.16 2.17 -5.96
N GLU A 96 9.23 3.01 -5.51
CA GLU A 96 8.43 3.84 -6.40
C GLU A 96 9.26 4.93 -7.07
N TRP A 97 10.08 5.66 -6.31
CA TRP A 97 10.98 6.67 -6.87
C TRP A 97 11.91 6.08 -7.95
N GLN A 98 12.38 4.83 -7.77
CA GLN A 98 13.25 4.15 -8.73
C GLN A 98 12.60 3.94 -10.10
N THR A 99 11.26 3.98 -10.18
CA THR A 99 10.51 3.87 -11.45
C THR A 99 10.43 5.20 -12.21
N THR A 100 10.75 6.33 -11.58
CA THR A 100 10.66 7.66 -12.16
C THR A 100 11.83 7.97 -13.12
N ASP A 101 11.66 8.99 -13.97
CA ASP A 101 12.74 9.47 -14.82
C ASP A 101 13.88 10.12 -14.02
N GLU A 102 13.56 10.73 -12.88
CA GLU A 102 14.55 11.33 -11.97
C GLU A 102 15.63 10.33 -11.52
N ALA A 103 15.23 9.09 -11.25
CA ALA A 103 16.14 8.02 -10.83
C ALA A 103 17.14 7.59 -11.93
N LYS A 104 16.92 7.98 -13.20
CA LYS A 104 17.88 7.76 -14.29
C LYS A 104 19.09 8.68 -14.19
N ASP A 105 18.88 9.89 -13.67
CA ASP A 105 19.84 10.98 -13.75
C ASP A 105 20.59 11.21 -12.43
N ARG A 106 20.03 10.77 -11.30
CA ARG A 106 20.65 10.97 -10.00
C ARG A 106 20.39 9.83 -9.01
N ALA A 107 21.20 9.77 -7.95
CA ALA A 107 20.95 8.90 -6.81
C ALA A 107 20.04 9.60 -5.78
N GLY A 108 19.20 8.79 -5.12
CA GLY A 108 18.36 9.20 -4.00
C GLY A 108 18.64 8.34 -2.76
N THR A 109 18.32 8.87 -1.58
CA THR A 109 18.39 8.14 -0.32
C THR A 109 17.08 8.30 0.43
N PHE A 110 16.50 7.20 0.84
CA PHE A 110 15.25 7.15 1.60
C PHE A 110 15.46 6.38 2.89
N HIS A 111 14.82 6.83 3.95
CA HIS A 111 14.80 6.10 5.21
C HIS A 111 13.56 5.21 5.22
N GLU A 112 13.72 3.92 5.52
CA GLU A 112 12.68 2.90 5.48
C GLU A 112 12.75 2.00 6.71
N SER A 113 11.72 1.19 6.95
CA SER A 113 11.67 0.31 8.09
C SER A 113 10.96 -1.01 7.77
N VAL A 114 11.40 -2.09 8.41
CA VAL A 114 10.61 -3.31 8.52
C VAL A 114 10.28 -3.60 9.99
N ARG A 115 9.10 -4.16 10.24
CA ARG A 115 8.55 -4.48 11.55
C ARG A 115 8.24 -5.96 11.64
N PHE A 116 8.63 -6.58 12.76
CA PHE A 116 8.41 -7.99 13.02
C PHE A 116 8.31 -8.26 14.52
N PRO A 117 7.77 -9.42 14.95
CA PRO A 117 7.71 -9.76 16.37
C PRO A 117 9.11 -9.81 16.97
N TRP A 118 9.27 -9.39 18.20
CA TRP A 118 10.55 -9.34 18.90
C TRP A 118 11.13 -10.74 19.11
N PRO A 119 12.27 -11.09 18.49
CA PRO A 119 12.81 -12.43 18.58
C PRO A 119 13.46 -12.68 19.94
N LYS A 120 13.34 -13.91 20.45
CA LYS A 120 13.98 -14.35 21.70
C LYS A 120 15.49 -14.57 21.57
N LYS A 121 15.97 -14.85 20.35
CA LYS A 121 17.37 -15.16 20.02
C LYS A 121 17.81 -14.36 18.79
N ALA A 122 19.11 -14.44 18.51
CA ALA A 122 19.66 -13.81 17.31
C ALA A 122 19.04 -14.36 16.03
N VAL A 123 18.67 -13.42 15.13
CA VAL A 123 18.05 -13.69 13.83
C VAL A 123 18.91 -13.09 12.71
N GLN A 124 18.71 -13.59 11.50
CA GLN A 124 19.16 -12.93 10.28
C GLN A 124 17.92 -12.24 9.67
N LEU A 125 17.99 -10.94 9.48
CA LEU A 125 17.06 -10.18 8.67
C LEU A 125 17.58 -10.15 7.24
N VAL A 126 16.73 -10.55 6.29
CA VAL A 126 17.05 -10.58 4.84
C VAL A 126 16.05 -9.70 4.12
N LEU A 127 16.53 -8.78 3.27
CA LEU A 127 15.72 -8.05 2.31
C LEU A 127 15.90 -8.65 0.92
N LYS A 128 14.77 -8.79 0.23
CA LYS A 128 14.71 -9.29 -1.14
C LYS A 128 13.95 -8.31 -2.00
N LYS A 129 14.27 -8.29 -3.29
CA LYS A 129 13.57 -7.53 -4.31
C LYS A 129 13.10 -8.46 -5.42
N ARG A 130 11.97 -8.15 -6.00
CA ARG A 130 11.43 -8.87 -7.15
C ARG A 130 12.24 -8.53 -8.39
N ASP A 131 12.68 -9.55 -9.11
CA ASP A 131 13.38 -9.41 -10.39
C ASP A 131 12.39 -9.39 -11.58
N LYS A 132 12.92 -9.27 -12.79
CA LYS A 132 12.15 -9.27 -14.04
C LYS A 132 11.32 -10.55 -14.28
N ASP A 133 11.70 -11.66 -13.66
CA ASP A 133 11.01 -12.95 -13.77
C ASP A 133 10.05 -13.17 -12.58
N ASN A 134 9.75 -12.12 -11.84
CA ASN A 134 8.91 -12.11 -10.63
C ASN A 134 9.41 -12.98 -9.48
N ALA A 135 10.70 -13.32 -9.46
CA ALA A 135 11.33 -14.05 -8.37
C ALA A 135 11.98 -13.08 -7.38
N PHE A 136 11.89 -13.37 -6.09
CA PHE A 136 12.53 -12.57 -5.06
C PHE A 136 14.02 -12.92 -4.92
N GLN A 137 14.90 -11.96 -5.22
CA GLN A 137 16.34 -12.05 -5.08
C GLN A 137 16.81 -11.30 -3.85
N GLN A 138 17.71 -11.89 -3.06
CA GLN A 138 18.30 -11.21 -1.90
C GLN A 138 19.14 -10.02 -2.36
N ILE A 139 18.84 -8.83 -1.81
CA ILE A 139 19.61 -7.60 -2.03
C ILE A 139 20.45 -7.21 -0.83
N TRP A 140 20.03 -7.60 0.38
CA TRP A 140 20.75 -7.27 1.62
C TRP A 140 20.42 -8.24 2.73
N SER A 141 21.32 -8.36 3.73
CA SER A 141 21.02 -9.02 4.99
C SER A 141 21.89 -8.54 6.13
N THR A 142 21.39 -8.66 7.36
CA THR A 142 22.14 -8.37 8.58
C THR A 142 21.75 -9.34 9.69
N ILE A 143 22.63 -9.48 10.70
CA ILE A 143 22.34 -10.25 11.91
C ILE A 143 21.89 -9.28 13.01
N ILE A 144 20.77 -9.57 13.64
CA ILE A 144 20.22 -8.84 14.78
C ILE A 144 20.24 -9.76 16.00
N ASP A 145 21.04 -9.42 17.00
CA ASP A 145 20.97 -10.04 18.33
C ASP A 145 20.12 -9.14 19.25
N PRO A 146 18.94 -9.59 19.71
CA PRO A 146 18.08 -8.79 20.58
C PRO A 146 18.73 -8.41 21.92
N ASN A 147 19.85 -9.06 22.29
CA ASN A 147 20.62 -8.76 23.49
C ASN A 147 21.81 -7.81 23.24
N SER A 148 22.05 -7.44 22.01
CA SER A 148 23.10 -6.48 21.66
C SER A 148 22.84 -5.11 22.28
N ARG A 149 23.92 -4.41 22.67
CA ARG A 149 23.87 -3.00 23.11
C ARG A 149 23.42 -2.02 22.01
N PHE A 150 23.44 -2.44 20.75
CA PHE A 150 23.00 -1.65 19.60
C PHE A 150 21.50 -1.78 19.34
N VAL A 151 20.78 -2.61 20.10
CA VAL A 151 19.33 -2.73 20.06
C VAL A 151 18.73 -1.91 21.18
N ASN A 152 18.00 -0.85 20.81
CA ASN A 152 17.30 -0.01 21.79
C ASN A 152 16.01 -0.71 22.24
N LYS A 153 16.00 -1.15 23.49
CA LYS A 153 14.85 -1.88 24.10
C LYS A 153 13.84 -0.95 24.78
N ALA A 154 14.20 0.34 24.94
CA ALA A 154 13.30 1.31 25.55
C ALA A 154 12.15 1.60 24.57
N ASP A 155 10.95 1.69 25.13
CA ASP A 155 9.79 2.11 24.34
C ASP A 155 9.94 3.61 24.02
N VAL A 156 9.53 3.98 22.81
CA VAL A 156 9.49 5.37 22.38
C VAL A 156 8.43 6.10 23.23
N ALA A 157 8.78 7.29 23.72
CA ALA A 157 7.81 8.11 24.44
C ALA A 157 6.66 8.48 23.47
N PRO A 158 5.39 8.24 23.87
CA PRO A 158 4.26 8.54 22.99
C PRO A 158 4.25 10.03 22.59
N VAL A 159 4.10 10.29 21.30
CA VAL A 159 3.89 11.62 20.75
C VAL A 159 2.41 11.75 20.41
N GLY A 160 1.74 12.81 20.87
CA GLY A 160 0.31 12.99 20.64
C GLY A 160 -0.59 12.19 21.59
N LYS A 161 -1.87 12.28 21.36
CA LYS A 161 -2.92 11.60 22.16
C LYS A 161 -3.68 10.62 21.30
N VAL A 162 -3.54 9.34 21.61
CA VAL A 162 -4.29 8.26 20.94
C VAL A 162 -5.72 8.17 21.49
N TRP A 163 -6.69 7.97 20.59
CA TRP A 163 -8.07 7.73 20.94
C TRP A 163 -8.69 6.69 19.99
N PRO A 164 -9.61 5.82 20.48
CA PRO A 164 -10.26 4.82 19.65
C PRO A 164 -11.40 5.45 18.81
N ILE A 165 -11.48 5.11 17.53
CA ILE A 165 -12.69 5.31 16.73
C ILE A 165 -13.64 4.15 17.01
N PHE A 166 -13.14 2.91 16.95
CA PHE A 166 -13.77 1.71 17.50
C PHE A 166 -12.72 0.60 17.72
N GLU A 167 -13.02 -0.31 18.67
CA GLU A 167 -12.20 -1.47 18.96
C GLU A 167 -13.09 -2.71 19.11
N ASN A 168 -12.69 -3.82 18.48
CA ASN A 168 -13.47 -5.06 18.44
C ASN A 168 -12.75 -6.25 19.06
N GLY A 169 -11.49 -6.10 19.49
CA GLY A 169 -10.75 -7.19 20.13
C GLY A 169 -9.28 -6.88 20.37
N ALA A 170 -8.54 -7.91 20.74
CA ALA A 170 -7.10 -7.79 20.97
C ALA A 170 -6.37 -7.44 19.66
N PRO A 171 -5.32 -6.60 19.70
CA PRO A 171 -4.57 -6.25 18.50
C PRO A 171 -4.08 -7.46 17.71
N SER A 172 -3.55 -8.48 18.36
CA SER A 172 -3.06 -9.70 17.70
C SER A 172 -4.12 -10.59 17.04
N GLU A 173 -5.40 -10.23 17.15
CA GLU A 173 -6.56 -10.96 16.61
C GLU A 173 -7.38 -10.11 15.64
N LYS A 174 -6.98 -8.87 15.42
CA LYS A 174 -7.67 -7.89 14.58
C LYS A 174 -6.67 -7.19 13.68
N VAL A 175 -7.17 -6.62 12.60
CA VAL A 175 -6.43 -5.65 11.80
C VAL A 175 -6.41 -4.32 12.56
N ASP A 176 -5.25 -3.82 12.91
CA ASP A 176 -5.10 -2.54 13.61
C ASP A 176 -4.79 -1.41 12.63
N LEU A 177 -5.76 -0.54 12.37
CA LEU A 177 -5.62 0.65 11.56
C LEU A 177 -5.38 1.87 12.45
N LEU A 178 -4.28 2.59 12.24
CA LEU A 178 -3.99 3.87 12.88
C LEU A 178 -4.16 5.02 11.91
N VAL A 179 -5.03 5.97 12.27
CA VAL A 179 -5.30 7.21 11.53
C VAL A 179 -4.50 8.35 12.13
N ILE A 180 -3.69 9.03 11.33
CA ILE A 180 -2.82 10.13 11.73
C ILE A 180 -3.32 11.43 11.11
N GLY A 181 -3.46 12.49 11.91
CA GLY A 181 -3.84 13.81 11.42
C GLY A 181 -2.62 14.67 11.08
N GLU A 182 -2.52 15.17 9.86
CA GLU A 182 -1.44 16.05 9.40
C GLU A 182 -1.98 17.41 8.95
N GLY A 183 -1.30 18.49 9.40
CA GLY A 183 -1.69 19.86 9.05
C GLY A 183 -2.91 20.38 9.80
N TYR A 184 -3.31 19.76 10.90
CA TYR A 184 -4.34 20.31 11.81
C TYR A 184 -3.67 21.08 12.94
N SER A 185 -4.01 22.37 13.10
CA SER A 185 -3.61 23.14 14.27
C SER A 185 -4.39 22.72 15.52
N GLU A 186 -3.92 23.09 16.72
CA GLU A 186 -4.60 22.75 17.99
C GLU A 186 -6.11 23.09 17.97
N PRO A 187 -6.56 24.29 17.50
CA PRO A 187 -7.99 24.61 17.39
C PRO A 187 -8.75 23.74 16.39
N GLU A 188 -8.05 23.07 15.46
CA GLU A 188 -8.66 22.24 14.42
C GLU A 188 -8.74 20.75 14.80
N LEU A 189 -8.27 20.32 15.98
CA LEU A 189 -8.42 18.93 16.43
C LEU A 189 -9.90 18.46 16.42
N PRO A 190 -10.92 19.28 16.77
CA PRO A 190 -12.31 18.84 16.60
C PRO A 190 -12.69 18.60 15.12
N LYS A 191 -12.06 19.28 14.16
CA LYS A 191 -12.22 19.00 12.73
C LYS A 191 -11.58 17.67 12.38
N PHE A 192 -10.33 17.43 12.84
CA PHE A 192 -9.65 16.15 12.64
C PHE A 192 -10.51 14.96 13.11
N HIS A 193 -11.09 15.06 14.31
CA HIS A 193 -11.96 14.00 14.83
C HIS A 193 -13.17 13.73 13.92
N LYS A 194 -13.78 14.77 13.37
CA LYS A 194 -14.91 14.64 12.42
C LYS A 194 -14.47 14.04 11.10
N ASP A 195 -13.33 14.46 10.56
CA ASP A 195 -12.80 13.95 9.29
C ASP A 195 -12.40 12.47 9.43
N ALA A 196 -11.71 12.10 10.51
CA ALA A 196 -11.35 10.72 10.78
C ALA A 196 -12.59 9.82 10.91
N GLN A 197 -13.60 10.24 11.68
CA GLN A 197 -14.85 9.48 11.81
C GLN A 197 -15.60 9.35 10.49
N ARG A 198 -15.68 10.43 9.69
CA ARG A 198 -16.36 10.46 8.39
C ARG A 198 -15.70 9.51 7.39
N LEU A 199 -14.36 9.61 7.21
CA LEU A 199 -13.63 8.82 6.24
C LEU A 199 -13.54 7.34 6.64
N VAL A 200 -13.34 7.05 7.90
CA VAL A 200 -13.41 5.67 8.44
C VAL A 200 -14.82 5.10 8.27
N ALA A 201 -15.88 5.89 8.51
CA ALA A 201 -17.25 5.44 8.27
C ALA A 201 -17.47 5.10 6.78
N ARG A 202 -16.90 5.87 5.85
CA ARG A 202 -16.95 5.58 4.40
C ARG A 202 -16.24 4.28 4.05
N LEU A 203 -15.04 4.04 4.58
CA LEU A 203 -14.32 2.78 4.37
C LEU A 203 -15.19 1.58 4.79
N PHE A 204 -15.74 1.64 6.01
CA PHE A 204 -16.60 0.57 6.54
C PHE A 204 -18.06 0.60 6.05
N ALA A 205 -18.38 1.46 5.11
CA ALA A 205 -19.59 1.36 4.28
C ALA A 205 -19.33 0.67 2.94
N THR A 206 -18.05 0.46 2.55
CA THR A 206 -17.61 -0.13 1.29
C THR A 206 -17.24 -1.61 1.48
N GLU A 207 -17.77 -2.52 0.63
CA GLU A 207 -17.38 -3.94 0.65
C GLU A 207 -15.94 -4.13 0.12
N PRO A 208 -15.14 -5.06 0.71
CA PRO A 208 -15.52 -6.03 1.74
C PRO A 208 -15.37 -5.53 3.19
N PHE A 209 -14.81 -4.33 3.41
CA PHE A 209 -14.59 -3.78 4.76
C PHE A 209 -15.87 -3.68 5.58
N LYS A 210 -17.01 -3.43 4.93
CA LYS A 210 -18.33 -3.38 5.59
C LYS A 210 -18.67 -4.72 6.26
N SER A 211 -18.54 -5.81 5.55
CA SER A 211 -18.81 -7.17 6.06
C SER A 211 -17.81 -7.58 7.13
N HIS A 212 -16.57 -7.10 7.04
CA HIS A 212 -15.44 -7.40 7.91
C HIS A 212 -15.18 -6.35 9.01
N LYS A 213 -16.09 -5.42 9.24
CA LYS A 213 -15.88 -4.34 10.24
C LYS A 213 -15.48 -4.86 11.63
N LYS A 214 -15.98 -6.03 12.03
CA LYS A 214 -15.67 -6.66 13.32
C LYS A 214 -14.24 -7.22 13.41
N ASP A 215 -13.56 -7.34 12.28
CA ASP A 215 -12.20 -7.85 12.19
C ASP A 215 -11.15 -6.72 12.33
N PHE A 216 -11.60 -5.50 12.58
CA PHE A 216 -10.75 -4.31 12.70
C PHE A 216 -10.85 -3.65 14.06
N ASN A 217 -9.71 -3.10 14.51
CA ASN A 217 -9.62 -1.99 15.45
C ASN A 217 -9.19 -0.75 14.67
N VAL A 218 -9.77 0.40 14.99
CA VAL A 218 -9.38 1.67 14.39
C VAL A 218 -9.14 2.70 15.47
N ARG A 219 -7.94 3.25 15.50
CA ARG A 219 -7.51 4.31 16.42
C ARG A 219 -7.07 5.53 15.63
N ALA A 220 -7.08 6.68 16.27
CA ALA A 220 -6.54 7.90 15.71
C ALA A 220 -5.62 8.58 16.73
N ILE A 221 -4.70 9.42 16.23
CA ILE A 221 -3.74 10.14 17.06
C ILE A 221 -3.80 11.64 16.76
N ASP A 222 -3.99 12.44 17.81
CA ASP A 222 -3.97 13.91 17.75
C ASP A 222 -2.53 14.40 17.69
N LEU A 223 -2.18 15.09 16.62
CA LEU A 223 -0.83 15.66 16.36
C LEU A 223 -0.97 17.12 15.91
N PRO A 224 -1.15 18.06 16.81
CA PRO A 224 -1.36 19.44 16.41
C PRO A 224 -0.11 20.02 15.73
N SER A 225 -0.31 20.59 14.56
CA SER A 225 0.68 21.34 13.79
C SER A 225 0.71 22.81 14.19
N ALA A 226 1.86 23.48 14.02
CA ALA A 226 1.96 24.91 14.32
C ALA A 226 1.10 25.79 13.39
N LYS A 227 0.82 25.30 12.17
CA LYS A 227 0.00 25.96 11.15
C LYS A 227 -0.91 24.93 10.50
N THR A 228 -2.04 25.41 9.96
CA THR A 228 -2.96 24.64 9.13
C THR A 228 -2.32 24.26 7.80
N GLY A 229 -2.57 23.01 7.34
CA GLY A 229 -2.09 22.48 6.06
C GLY A 229 -0.69 21.91 6.11
N VAL A 230 -0.26 21.31 5.01
CA VAL A 230 1.04 20.62 4.87
C VAL A 230 1.96 21.35 3.89
N HIS A 231 3.22 20.92 3.82
CA HIS A 231 4.22 21.52 2.94
C HIS A 231 3.84 21.38 1.46
N ARG A 232 4.05 22.47 0.71
CA ARG A 232 3.84 22.53 -0.75
C ARG A 232 5.09 23.05 -1.43
N PRO A 233 5.97 22.17 -1.93
CA PRO A 233 7.29 22.54 -2.45
C PRO A 233 7.27 23.56 -3.60
N ARG A 234 6.16 23.65 -4.35
CA ARG A 234 6.00 24.59 -5.47
C ARG A 234 5.44 25.95 -5.07
N THR A 235 5.27 26.20 -3.78
CA THR A 235 4.82 27.48 -3.22
C THR A 235 5.84 28.00 -2.23
N ASP A 236 5.78 29.28 -1.88
CA ASP A 236 6.64 29.87 -0.84
C ASP A 236 6.15 29.55 0.60
N ASP A 237 5.20 28.63 0.75
CA ASP A 237 4.59 28.30 2.03
C ASP A 237 5.20 27.02 2.61
N ASP A 238 6.27 27.19 3.38
CA ASP A 238 6.90 26.10 4.13
C ASP A 238 6.09 25.81 5.41
N ARG A 239 5.58 24.58 5.52
CA ARG A 239 4.81 24.09 6.67
C ARG A 239 5.41 22.79 7.17
N ARG A 240 5.83 22.81 8.43
CA ARG A 240 6.35 21.63 9.09
C ARG A 240 5.28 20.99 9.95
N THR A 241 5.03 19.73 9.71
CA THR A 241 4.11 18.89 10.46
C THR A 241 4.87 17.78 11.18
N ALA A 242 4.18 16.99 12.01
CA ALA A 242 4.83 15.99 12.85
C ALA A 242 5.49 14.86 12.04
N THR A 243 4.91 14.49 10.91
CA THR A 243 5.43 13.43 10.03
C THR A 243 5.95 13.96 8.69
N SER A 244 6.04 15.28 8.53
CA SER A 244 6.63 15.94 7.34
C SER A 244 5.96 15.55 6.03
N VAL A 245 4.63 15.37 6.03
CA VAL A 245 3.86 15.11 4.80
C VAL A 245 3.96 16.30 3.85
N GLU A 246 4.15 16.02 2.57
CA GLU A 246 4.24 17.04 1.54
C GLU A 246 3.57 16.65 0.23
N TYR A 247 3.16 17.65 -0.53
CA TYR A 247 2.72 17.50 -1.93
C TYR A 247 3.93 17.40 -2.86
N ASN A 248 3.65 17.14 -4.13
CA ASN A 248 4.62 17.08 -5.21
C ASN A 248 5.67 15.98 -5.05
N ILE A 249 5.32 14.90 -4.39
CA ILE A 249 6.18 13.71 -4.38
C ILE A 249 6.41 13.25 -5.82
N PHE A 250 7.67 13.00 -6.16
CA PHE A 250 8.13 12.60 -7.50
C PHE A 250 7.68 13.57 -8.62
N ASP A 251 7.60 14.86 -8.30
CA ASP A 251 7.16 15.93 -9.19
C ASP A 251 5.69 15.83 -9.65
N SER A 252 4.88 14.94 -9.06
CA SER A 252 3.45 14.83 -9.30
C SER A 252 2.64 15.72 -8.36
N GLU A 253 1.86 16.65 -8.90
CA GLU A 253 1.12 17.65 -8.11
C GLU A 253 0.10 17.07 -7.12
N ARG A 254 -0.42 15.90 -7.41
CA ARG A 254 -1.45 15.21 -6.62
C ARG A 254 -0.89 14.12 -5.70
N TYR A 255 0.39 13.79 -5.85
CA TYR A 255 0.99 12.74 -5.05
C TYR A 255 1.48 13.31 -3.72
N VAL A 256 0.94 12.77 -2.64
CA VAL A 256 1.14 13.28 -1.28
C VAL A 256 1.62 12.13 -0.41
N LEU A 257 2.80 12.24 0.17
CA LEU A 257 3.36 11.24 1.09
C LEU A 257 4.29 11.91 2.08
N THR A 258 4.78 11.15 3.05
CA THR A 258 5.98 11.52 3.80
C THR A 258 7.19 10.71 3.35
N LYS A 259 8.35 11.39 3.25
CA LYS A 259 9.66 10.76 3.10
C LYS A 259 10.40 10.65 4.45
N ASP A 260 9.85 11.26 5.50
CA ASP A 260 10.38 11.17 6.87
C ASP A 260 9.80 9.95 7.59
N ASN A 261 10.15 8.75 7.09
CA ASN A 261 9.71 7.50 7.67
C ASN A 261 10.07 7.39 9.16
N ARG A 262 11.20 7.97 9.60
CA ARG A 262 11.59 7.94 11.01
C ARG A 262 10.56 8.66 11.89
N ALA A 263 10.16 9.87 11.52
CA ALA A 263 9.14 10.62 12.23
C ALA A 263 7.79 9.90 12.19
N LEU A 264 7.39 9.37 11.02
CA LEU A 264 6.16 8.61 10.86
C LEU A 264 6.10 7.41 11.82
N ARG A 265 7.14 6.57 11.82
CA ARG A 265 7.17 5.36 12.65
C ARG A 265 7.30 5.67 14.14
N ASP A 266 8.05 6.69 14.52
CA ASP A 266 8.18 7.11 15.92
C ASP A 266 6.85 7.65 16.46
N VAL A 267 6.07 8.39 15.66
CA VAL A 267 4.70 8.80 15.98
C VAL A 267 3.76 7.59 16.06
N ALA A 268 3.78 6.72 15.07
CA ALA A 268 2.88 5.56 14.98
C ALA A 268 3.10 4.56 16.14
N SER A 269 4.30 4.48 16.71
CA SER A 269 4.62 3.60 17.85
C SER A 269 3.82 3.91 19.13
N ALA A 270 3.08 5.03 19.17
CA ALA A 270 2.19 5.39 20.26
C ALA A 270 0.97 4.45 20.41
N ALA A 271 0.63 3.68 19.37
CA ALA A 271 -0.48 2.72 19.39
C ALA A 271 -0.09 1.43 18.65
N PRO A 272 -0.73 0.29 18.93
CA PRO A 272 -0.65 -0.88 18.07
C PRO A 272 -1.18 -0.52 16.66
N TYR A 273 -0.45 -0.91 15.61
CA TYR A 273 -0.89 -0.72 14.23
C TYR A 273 -0.30 -1.79 13.30
N ASP A 274 -1.09 -2.21 12.34
CA ASP A 274 -0.66 -2.97 11.17
C ASP A 274 -0.56 -2.02 9.97
N PHE A 275 -1.55 -1.15 9.81
CA PHE A 275 -1.68 -0.21 8.70
C PHE A 275 -1.81 1.23 9.17
N LEU A 276 -1.32 2.17 8.34
CA LEU A 276 -1.31 3.61 8.61
C LEU A 276 -2.09 4.36 7.54
N GLU A 277 -2.98 5.25 7.98
CA GLU A 277 -3.69 6.17 7.11
C GLU A 277 -3.49 7.60 7.58
N ILE A 278 -3.01 8.49 6.73
CA ILE A 278 -2.67 9.86 7.07
C ILE A 278 -3.68 10.82 6.43
N LEU A 279 -4.42 11.54 7.27
CA LEU A 279 -5.39 12.54 6.85
C LEU A 279 -4.72 13.90 6.70
N VAL A 280 -4.71 14.42 5.49
CA VAL A 280 -4.05 15.67 5.12
C VAL A 280 -5.06 16.80 5.09
N ASN A 281 -4.92 17.77 6.02
CA ASN A 281 -5.83 18.93 6.15
C ASN A 281 -5.61 19.94 5.03
N GLU A 282 -6.01 19.58 3.82
CA GLU A 282 -5.83 20.37 2.60
C GLU A 282 -7.05 20.25 1.66
N LYS A 283 -7.24 21.30 0.84
CA LYS A 283 -8.32 21.37 -0.16
C LYS A 283 -7.92 20.84 -1.52
N GLN A 284 -6.62 20.89 -1.83
CA GLN A 284 -6.14 20.38 -3.11
C GLN A 284 -6.30 18.87 -3.16
N TYR A 285 -6.89 18.39 -4.28
CA TYR A 285 -7.02 16.97 -4.53
C TYR A 285 -5.64 16.30 -4.50
N GLY A 286 -5.50 15.23 -3.72
CA GLY A 286 -4.27 14.46 -3.61
C GLY A 286 -4.35 13.34 -2.60
N GLY A 287 -3.47 12.38 -2.77
CA GLY A 287 -3.29 11.22 -1.94
C GLY A 287 -2.12 10.38 -2.45
N GLY A 288 -1.91 9.22 -1.86
CA GLY A 288 -0.95 8.21 -2.26
C GLY A 288 -1.03 7.00 -1.35
N GLY A 289 -0.85 5.82 -1.91
CA GLY A 289 -0.88 4.55 -1.17
C GLY A 289 0.27 3.64 -1.56
N ILE A 290 1.08 3.23 -0.60
CA ILE A 290 2.21 2.32 -0.78
C ILE A 290 1.94 1.03 -0.01
N PHE A 291 1.98 -0.09 -0.69
CA PHE A 291 1.63 -1.39 -0.12
C PHE A 291 2.43 -1.69 1.15
N ASN A 292 1.69 -1.94 2.25
CA ASN A 292 2.23 -2.28 3.57
C ASN A 292 3.23 -1.24 4.13
N ASP A 293 3.11 0.04 3.71
CA ASP A 293 3.94 1.14 4.21
C ASP A 293 3.10 2.31 4.74
N GLN A 294 2.43 3.07 3.89
CA GLN A 294 1.59 4.21 4.28
C GLN A 294 0.53 4.52 3.22
N ALA A 295 -0.57 5.15 3.66
CA ALA A 295 -1.49 5.82 2.75
C ALA A 295 -1.82 7.23 3.24
N THR A 296 -2.18 8.12 2.31
CA THR A 296 -2.54 9.51 2.60
C THR A 296 -3.76 9.93 1.80
N ALA A 297 -4.60 10.81 2.37
CA ALA A 297 -5.74 11.38 1.67
C ALA A 297 -5.99 12.83 2.09
N ALA A 298 -6.15 13.74 1.12
CA ALA A 298 -6.60 15.11 1.36
C ALA A 298 -8.08 15.12 1.74
N VAL A 299 -8.43 15.80 2.84
CA VAL A 299 -9.75 15.64 3.48
C VAL A 299 -10.80 16.66 3.05
N ASP A 300 -10.41 17.82 2.50
CA ASP A 300 -11.31 18.94 2.12
C ASP A 300 -11.56 19.05 0.60
N THR A 301 -11.14 18.06 -0.18
CA THR A 301 -11.50 17.91 -1.60
C THR A 301 -12.91 17.33 -1.74
N GLY A 302 -13.60 17.65 -2.83
CA GLY A 302 -14.92 17.11 -3.14
C GLY A 302 -14.97 15.59 -3.35
N PHE A 303 -13.80 14.94 -3.44
CA PHE A 303 -13.60 13.50 -3.61
C PHE A 303 -12.80 12.84 -2.48
N ALA A 304 -12.75 13.47 -1.30
CA ALA A 304 -11.97 12.96 -0.16
C ALA A 304 -12.32 11.50 0.22
N GLU A 305 -13.60 11.14 0.16
CA GLU A 305 -14.08 9.79 0.48
C GLU A 305 -13.62 8.76 -0.55
N TYR A 306 -13.62 9.14 -1.83
CA TYR A 306 -13.06 8.32 -2.90
C TYR A 306 -11.56 8.12 -2.70
N VAL A 307 -10.79 9.21 -2.54
CA VAL A 307 -9.33 9.15 -2.38
C VAL A 307 -8.95 8.27 -1.19
N PHE A 308 -9.60 8.45 -0.04
CA PHE A 308 -9.33 7.67 1.17
C PHE A 308 -9.49 6.16 0.95
N VAL A 309 -10.58 5.73 0.33
CA VAL A 309 -10.84 4.31 0.09
C VAL A 309 -9.94 3.74 -1.01
N HIS A 310 -9.66 4.53 -2.05
CA HIS A 310 -8.81 4.15 -3.18
C HIS A 310 -7.35 3.94 -2.73
N GLU A 311 -6.77 4.92 -2.05
CA GLU A 311 -5.37 4.86 -1.57
C GLU A 311 -5.19 3.78 -0.50
N PHE A 312 -6.23 3.55 0.34
CA PHE A 312 -6.21 2.43 1.25
C PHE A 312 -6.20 1.08 0.51
N GLY A 313 -6.84 0.97 -0.65
CA GLY A 313 -6.76 -0.23 -1.50
C GLY A 313 -5.33 -0.56 -1.93
N HIS A 314 -4.55 0.43 -2.33
CA HIS A 314 -3.12 0.26 -2.63
C HIS A 314 -2.34 -0.17 -1.40
N HIS A 315 -2.47 0.59 -0.31
CA HIS A 315 -1.73 0.36 0.92
C HIS A 315 -2.05 -0.99 1.58
N PHE A 316 -3.32 -1.34 1.64
CA PHE A 316 -3.81 -2.52 2.37
C PHE A 316 -3.58 -3.82 1.61
N ALA A 317 -3.94 -3.85 0.33
CA ALA A 317 -3.99 -5.09 -0.44
C ALA A 317 -3.09 -5.12 -1.68
N GLY A 318 -2.24 -4.11 -1.86
CA GLY A 318 -1.34 -4.02 -3.02
C GLY A 318 -2.09 -3.96 -4.34
N LEU A 319 -3.26 -3.32 -4.35
CA LEU A 319 -4.02 -3.14 -5.59
C LEU A 319 -3.29 -2.15 -6.51
N ALA A 320 -3.25 -2.42 -7.79
CA ALA A 320 -2.80 -1.48 -8.80
C ALA A 320 -3.93 -0.52 -9.18
N ASP A 321 -3.55 0.65 -9.71
CA ASP A 321 -4.47 1.47 -10.49
C ASP A 321 -4.94 0.72 -11.73
N GLU A 322 -6.23 0.68 -11.93
CA GLU A 322 -6.85 0.10 -13.12
C GLU A 322 -7.03 1.15 -14.24
N TYR A 323 -6.81 2.45 -13.95
CA TYR A 323 -6.85 3.51 -14.96
C TYR A 323 -5.53 3.61 -15.74
N TYR A 324 -5.61 4.22 -16.95
CA TYR A 324 -4.47 4.23 -17.86
C TYR A 324 -4.37 5.50 -18.72
N THR A 325 -5.21 6.49 -18.49
CA THR A 325 -5.22 7.74 -19.26
C THR A 325 -4.74 8.95 -18.47
N SER A 326 -4.59 8.83 -17.15
CA SER A 326 -4.09 9.87 -16.25
C SER A 326 -2.58 10.08 -16.39
N ASP A 327 -2.13 11.32 -16.20
CA ASP A 327 -0.71 11.63 -16.07
C ASP A 327 -0.18 11.04 -14.74
N VAL A 328 0.97 10.36 -14.80
CA VAL A 328 1.62 9.71 -13.65
C VAL A 328 3.10 10.07 -13.59
N ALA A 329 3.70 9.92 -12.42
CA ALA A 329 5.12 10.18 -12.19
C ALA A 329 6.03 9.08 -12.75
N TYR A 330 5.49 7.90 -13.01
CA TYR A 330 6.25 6.73 -13.44
C TYR A 330 6.53 6.74 -14.93
N ALA A 331 7.68 6.17 -15.32
CA ALA A 331 7.99 5.91 -16.73
C ALA A 331 7.06 4.79 -17.24
N THR A 332 6.30 5.10 -18.29
CA THR A 332 5.36 4.18 -18.95
C THR A 332 5.91 3.70 -20.29
N GLY A 333 5.43 2.57 -20.77
CA GLY A 333 5.77 1.99 -22.07
C GLY A 333 6.89 0.94 -22.04
N GLY A 334 6.78 -0.07 -22.86
CA GLY A 334 7.74 -1.17 -22.98
C GLY A 334 7.11 -2.56 -22.81
N GLU A 335 7.94 -3.58 -22.75
CA GLU A 335 7.53 -4.91 -22.34
C GLU A 335 7.42 -4.93 -20.80
N HIS A 336 6.26 -5.31 -20.29
CA HIS A 336 6.03 -5.44 -18.86
C HIS A 336 6.13 -6.91 -18.45
N PRO A 337 6.87 -7.23 -17.38
CA PRO A 337 6.69 -8.51 -16.72
C PRO A 337 5.26 -8.60 -16.19
N GLU A 338 4.80 -9.80 -15.87
CA GLU A 338 3.51 -9.94 -15.19
C GLU A 338 3.50 -9.08 -13.92
N PRO A 339 2.55 -8.16 -13.73
CA PRO A 339 2.47 -7.33 -12.53
C PRO A 339 2.34 -8.19 -11.28
N TRP A 340 2.91 -7.77 -10.16
CA TRP A 340 2.72 -8.50 -8.88
C TRP A 340 1.37 -8.18 -8.24
N GLU A 341 0.76 -7.08 -8.60
CA GLU A 341 -0.53 -6.64 -8.09
C GLU A 341 -1.65 -7.59 -8.50
N PRO A 342 -2.59 -7.92 -7.58
CA PRO A 342 -3.54 -9.01 -7.79
C PRO A 342 -4.66 -8.68 -8.79
N ASN A 343 -4.89 -7.39 -9.08
CA ASN A 343 -6.03 -6.91 -9.87
C ASN A 343 -5.68 -6.46 -11.30
N ILE A 344 -4.43 -6.61 -11.73
CA ILE A 344 -4.03 -6.39 -13.13
C ILE A 344 -3.18 -7.55 -13.62
N THR A 345 -3.16 -7.80 -14.94
CA THR A 345 -2.38 -8.88 -15.56
C THR A 345 -1.91 -8.49 -16.96
N ALA A 346 -0.74 -9.01 -17.37
CA ALA A 346 -0.26 -8.91 -18.74
C ALA A 346 -0.81 -10.03 -19.65
N ASP A 347 -1.36 -11.12 -19.09
CA ASP A 347 -1.97 -12.21 -19.85
C ASP A 347 -3.51 -12.13 -19.80
N GLY A 348 -4.09 -11.40 -20.75
CA GLY A 348 -5.55 -11.28 -20.83
C GLY A 348 -6.26 -12.58 -21.23
N ALA A 349 -5.55 -13.57 -21.79
CA ALA A 349 -6.13 -14.86 -22.14
C ALA A 349 -6.19 -15.81 -20.92
N HIS A 350 -5.24 -15.68 -19.99
CA HIS A 350 -5.16 -16.51 -18.77
C HIS A 350 -4.91 -15.59 -17.53
N PRO A 351 -5.88 -14.74 -17.19
CA PRO A 351 -5.69 -13.77 -16.11
C PRO A 351 -5.50 -14.45 -14.75
N LYS A 352 -4.81 -13.80 -13.81
CA LYS A 352 -4.60 -14.31 -12.42
C LYS A 352 -5.89 -14.71 -11.69
N TRP A 353 -7.02 -14.16 -12.15
CA TRP A 353 -8.36 -14.41 -11.63
C TRP A 353 -9.22 -15.26 -12.56
N ALA A 354 -8.60 -16.14 -13.38
CA ALA A 354 -9.32 -17.00 -14.32
C ALA A 354 -10.42 -17.85 -13.65
N ASP A 355 -10.22 -18.22 -12.38
CA ASP A 355 -11.19 -18.93 -11.54
C ASP A 355 -12.45 -18.13 -11.19
N MET A 356 -12.43 -16.80 -11.38
CA MET A 356 -13.56 -15.90 -11.11
C MET A 356 -14.25 -15.38 -12.37
N VAL A 357 -13.73 -15.68 -13.55
CA VAL A 357 -14.32 -15.24 -14.83
C VAL A 357 -15.74 -15.77 -14.97
N ASP A 358 -16.66 -14.87 -15.29
CA ASP A 358 -18.07 -15.25 -15.40
C ASP A 358 -18.32 -16.17 -16.64
N PRO A 359 -19.19 -17.17 -16.54
CA PRO A 359 -19.46 -18.10 -17.64
C PRO A 359 -19.87 -17.38 -18.93
N GLY A 360 -19.23 -17.73 -20.04
CA GLY A 360 -19.52 -17.18 -21.36
C GLY A 360 -18.90 -15.79 -21.64
N VAL A 361 -18.09 -15.24 -20.73
CA VAL A 361 -17.28 -14.04 -20.98
C VAL A 361 -16.02 -14.44 -21.75
N PRO A 362 -15.78 -13.88 -22.94
CA PRO A 362 -14.56 -14.18 -23.71
C PRO A 362 -13.33 -13.52 -23.07
N LEU A 363 -12.15 -14.12 -23.27
CA LEU A 363 -10.87 -13.62 -22.81
C LEU A 363 -9.90 -13.40 -24.01
N PRO A 364 -9.34 -12.21 -24.24
CA PRO A 364 -9.70 -10.95 -23.59
C PRO A 364 -11.15 -10.53 -23.84
N THR A 365 -11.68 -9.70 -22.92
CA THR A 365 -13.07 -9.26 -22.98
C THR A 365 -13.19 -7.96 -23.79
N PRO A 366 -13.98 -7.91 -24.86
CA PRO A 366 -14.14 -6.68 -25.64
C PRO A 366 -15.00 -5.66 -24.90
N TRP A 367 -14.64 -4.37 -25.03
CA TRP A 367 -15.40 -3.24 -24.50
C TRP A 367 -15.19 -1.99 -25.37
N ASN A 368 -16.00 -0.95 -25.22
CA ASN A 368 -15.93 0.26 -26.05
C ASN A 368 -14.78 1.20 -25.60
N LYS A 369 -13.54 0.71 -25.67
CA LYS A 369 -12.32 1.35 -25.20
C LYS A 369 -12.01 2.66 -25.90
N GLU A 370 -12.20 2.72 -27.22
CA GLU A 370 -11.82 3.91 -28.03
C GLU A 370 -12.61 5.15 -27.62
N GLU A 371 -13.91 4.98 -27.40
CA GLU A 371 -14.78 6.09 -26.97
C GLU A 371 -14.44 6.54 -25.55
N PHE A 372 -14.19 5.59 -24.63
CA PHE A 372 -13.73 5.90 -23.28
C PHE A 372 -12.41 6.69 -23.31
N GLU A 373 -11.42 6.22 -24.04
CA GLU A 373 -10.11 6.90 -24.16
C GLU A 373 -10.24 8.31 -24.69
N LYS A 374 -11.05 8.52 -25.71
CA LYS A 374 -11.27 9.84 -26.28
C LYS A 374 -11.80 10.81 -25.24
N HIS A 375 -12.86 10.42 -24.53
CA HIS A 375 -13.46 11.26 -23.48
C HIS A 375 -12.47 11.52 -22.35
N SER A 376 -11.86 10.48 -21.80
CA SER A 376 -10.91 10.60 -20.69
C SER A 376 -9.72 11.51 -21.04
N ARG A 377 -9.16 11.40 -22.26
CA ARG A 377 -8.07 12.30 -22.70
C ARG A 377 -8.51 13.76 -22.83
N GLU A 378 -9.75 14.03 -23.22
CA GLU A 378 -10.32 15.38 -23.22
C GLU A 378 -10.41 15.95 -21.80
N ILE A 379 -10.84 15.14 -20.82
CA ILE A 379 -10.89 15.53 -19.42
C ILE A 379 -9.48 15.80 -18.88
N GLN A 380 -8.50 14.93 -19.16
CA GLN A 380 -7.12 15.13 -18.71
C GLN A 380 -6.50 16.42 -19.31
N ALA A 381 -6.83 16.78 -20.56
CA ALA A 381 -6.39 18.04 -21.14
C ALA A 381 -7.00 19.25 -20.44
N ARG A 382 -8.29 19.20 -20.08
CA ARG A 382 -8.97 20.25 -19.31
C ARG A 382 -8.39 20.35 -17.89
N ARG A 383 -8.10 19.24 -17.25
CA ARG A 383 -7.43 19.16 -15.94
C ARG A 383 -6.10 19.90 -15.96
N ARG A 384 -5.21 19.55 -16.92
CA ARG A 384 -3.91 20.23 -17.07
C ARG A 384 -4.05 21.73 -17.26
N LYS A 385 -5.05 22.18 -18.03
CA LYS A 385 -5.34 23.60 -18.24
C LYS A 385 -5.73 24.29 -16.93
N LEU A 386 -6.66 23.70 -16.14
CA LEU A 386 -7.07 24.26 -14.86
C LEU A 386 -5.88 24.42 -13.90
N ARG A 387 -4.99 23.43 -13.87
CA ARG A 387 -3.75 23.48 -13.07
C ARG A 387 -2.79 24.56 -13.54
N ALA A 388 -2.51 24.63 -14.85
CA ALA A 388 -1.62 25.64 -15.42
C ALA A 388 -2.10 27.07 -15.18
N GLU A 389 -3.44 27.27 -15.13
CA GLU A 389 -4.07 28.56 -14.89
C GLU A 389 -4.29 28.84 -13.37
N ASN A 390 -3.85 27.96 -12.47
CA ASN A 390 -4.10 28.03 -11.01
C ASN A 390 -5.56 28.31 -10.67
N ARG A 391 -6.48 27.61 -11.35
CA ARG A 391 -7.92 27.76 -11.10
C ARG A 391 -8.29 27.22 -9.72
N PRO A 392 -9.37 27.76 -9.09
CA PRO A 392 -9.86 27.26 -7.82
C PRO A 392 -10.15 25.75 -7.83
N GLU A 393 -9.90 25.05 -6.71
CA GLU A 393 -10.17 23.60 -6.57
C GLU A 393 -11.64 23.25 -6.83
N SER A 394 -12.58 24.16 -6.57
CA SER A 394 -14.00 23.96 -6.90
C SER A 394 -14.25 23.74 -8.39
N GLU A 395 -13.42 24.29 -9.28
CA GLU A 395 -13.53 24.03 -10.72
C GLU A 395 -12.97 22.66 -11.10
N MET A 396 -11.94 22.20 -10.39
CA MET A 396 -11.43 20.84 -10.50
C MET A 396 -12.46 19.81 -10.03
N ASP A 397 -13.08 20.07 -8.88
CA ASP A 397 -14.17 19.24 -8.37
C ASP A 397 -15.36 19.17 -9.34
N ALA A 398 -15.72 20.30 -9.97
CA ALA A 398 -16.77 20.33 -10.97
C ALA A 398 -16.41 19.49 -12.22
N LEU A 399 -15.17 19.58 -12.68
CA LEU A 399 -14.66 18.76 -13.80
C LEU A 399 -14.72 17.26 -13.46
N PHE A 400 -14.31 16.88 -12.26
CA PHE A 400 -14.34 15.47 -11.83
C PHE A 400 -15.77 14.94 -11.66
N ARG A 401 -16.74 15.78 -11.26
CA ARG A 401 -18.16 15.38 -11.22
C ARG A 401 -18.75 15.21 -12.62
N GLU A 402 -18.34 16.03 -13.58
CA GLU A 402 -18.71 15.88 -14.99
C GLU A 402 -18.16 14.54 -15.55
N GLU A 403 -16.86 14.24 -15.29
CA GLU A 403 -16.22 12.98 -15.68
C GLU A 403 -16.96 11.79 -15.06
N GLN A 404 -17.17 11.79 -13.75
CA GLN A 404 -17.88 10.76 -13.02
C GLN A 404 -19.27 10.47 -13.61
N ALA A 405 -20.07 11.52 -13.83
CA ALA A 405 -21.43 11.36 -14.38
C ALA A 405 -21.42 10.74 -15.79
N TRP A 406 -20.40 11.05 -16.60
CA TRP A 406 -20.25 10.46 -17.92
C TRP A 406 -19.79 9.00 -17.82
N GLU A 407 -18.77 8.72 -16.99
CA GLU A 407 -18.20 7.37 -16.78
C GLU A 407 -19.26 6.40 -16.28
N THR A 408 -20.02 6.75 -15.23
CA THR A 408 -21.14 5.94 -14.72
C THR A 408 -22.08 5.56 -15.85
N LYS A 409 -22.58 6.55 -16.60
CA LYS A 409 -23.52 6.30 -17.70
C LYS A 409 -22.93 5.44 -18.81
N PHE A 410 -21.66 5.68 -19.15
CA PHE A 410 -20.97 4.99 -20.24
C PHE A 410 -20.68 3.53 -19.88
N LEU A 411 -20.17 3.28 -18.68
CA LEU A 411 -19.78 1.93 -18.24
C LEU A 411 -21.01 1.06 -17.91
N ASP A 412 -22.08 1.65 -17.38
CA ASP A 412 -23.35 0.97 -17.12
C ASP A 412 -24.11 0.62 -18.40
N ALA A 413 -23.87 1.36 -19.50
CA ALA A 413 -24.52 1.08 -20.80
C ALA A 413 -24.07 -0.22 -21.47
N ASP A 414 -22.97 -0.82 -21.04
CA ASP A 414 -22.54 -2.14 -21.52
C ASP A 414 -23.37 -3.28 -20.88
N GLU A 415 -24.63 -3.44 -21.32
CA GLU A 415 -25.54 -4.48 -20.81
C GLU A 415 -24.94 -5.91 -20.86
N LYS A 416 -23.94 -6.13 -21.72
CA LYS A 416 -23.36 -7.46 -21.93
C LYS A 416 -22.33 -7.84 -20.87
N TYR A 417 -21.47 -6.88 -20.48
CA TYR A 417 -20.33 -7.15 -19.62
C TYR A 417 -20.26 -6.29 -18.34
N ALA A 418 -21.14 -5.30 -18.18
CA ALA A 418 -21.20 -4.53 -16.95
C ALA A 418 -21.34 -5.44 -15.73
N GLY A 419 -20.50 -5.24 -14.72
CA GLY A 419 -20.47 -6.03 -13.49
C GLY A 419 -19.95 -7.45 -13.60
N LYS A 420 -19.59 -7.95 -14.81
CA LYS A 420 -19.01 -9.28 -15.01
C LYS A 420 -17.49 -9.25 -14.87
N VAL A 421 -16.94 -10.34 -14.34
CA VAL A 421 -15.49 -10.56 -14.33
C VAL A 421 -15.06 -11.12 -15.67
N GLY A 422 -14.07 -10.46 -16.26
CA GLY A 422 -13.41 -10.81 -17.51
C GLY A 422 -11.95 -10.39 -17.51
N ALA A 423 -11.44 -9.93 -18.66
CA ALA A 423 -10.12 -9.31 -18.79
C ALA A 423 -10.23 -8.15 -19.80
N PHE A 424 -10.40 -6.94 -19.28
CA PHE A 424 -10.64 -5.72 -20.05
C PHE A 424 -9.34 -4.98 -20.27
N GLU A 425 -8.91 -4.78 -21.52
CA GLU A 425 -7.65 -4.13 -21.85
C GLU A 425 -7.64 -2.65 -21.42
N GLY A 426 -6.54 -2.22 -20.86
CA GLY A 426 -6.27 -0.90 -20.31
C GLY A 426 -6.27 -0.93 -18.77
N ALA A 427 -5.07 -0.87 -18.18
CA ALA A 427 -4.81 -0.89 -16.73
C ALA A 427 -3.36 -0.45 -16.46
N GLY A 428 -3.02 -0.13 -15.22
CA GLY A 428 -1.63 0.09 -14.79
C GLY A 428 -0.92 1.18 -15.60
N TYR A 429 -1.65 2.26 -15.94
CA TYR A 429 -1.17 3.38 -16.78
C TYR A 429 -0.86 3.04 -18.23
N GLU A 430 -1.16 1.81 -18.66
CA GLU A 430 -0.92 1.33 -20.01
C GLU A 430 -2.23 1.06 -20.76
N ALA A 431 -2.37 1.71 -21.91
CA ALA A 431 -3.55 1.53 -22.75
C ALA A 431 -3.60 0.14 -23.41
N LYS A 432 -2.46 -0.54 -23.55
CA LYS A 432 -2.36 -1.84 -24.21
C LYS A 432 -1.48 -2.79 -23.42
N GLY A 433 -1.80 -4.09 -23.50
CA GLY A 433 -0.97 -5.15 -22.93
C GLY A 433 -1.20 -5.41 -21.44
N LEU A 434 -1.93 -4.55 -20.74
CA LEU A 434 -2.39 -4.80 -19.36
C LEU A 434 -3.92 -4.83 -19.32
N TYR A 435 -4.45 -5.68 -18.45
CA TYR A 435 -5.87 -5.96 -18.35
C TYR A 435 -6.35 -5.85 -16.90
N ARG A 436 -7.58 -5.35 -16.72
CA ARG A 436 -8.28 -5.26 -15.44
C ARG A 436 -9.49 -6.21 -15.39
N PRO A 437 -10.01 -6.55 -14.19
CA PRO A 437 -11.00 -7.63 -14.04
C PRO A 437 -12.42 -7.28 -14.47
N GLN A 438 -12.86 -6.03 -14.27
CA GLN A 438 -14.23 -5.58 -14.55
C GLN A 438 -14.22 -4.27 -15.32
N THR A 439 -15.36 -3.92 -15.91
CA THR A 439 -15.51 -2.65 -16.64
C THR A 439 -15.34 -1.45 -15.74
N ASP A 440 -15.79 -1.55 -14.48
CA ASP A 440 -15.70 -0.48 -13.49
C ASP A 440 -15.27 -0.99 -12.11
N CYS A 441 -14.53 -0.15 -11.38
CA CYS A 441 -13.98 -0.39 -10.06
C CYS A 441 -13.53 0.95 -9.47
N ILE A 442 -13.54 1.11 -8.15
CA ILE A 442 -12.96 2.29 -7.48
C ILE A 442 -11.46 2.49 -7.80
N MET A 443 -10.77 1.41 -8.23
CA MET A 443 -9.38 1.48 -8.70
C MET A 443 -9.26 1.95 -10.16
N PHE A 444 -10.38 2.07 -10.90
CA PHE A 444 -10.42 2.49 -12.30
C PHE A 444 -10.96 3.90 -12.48
N THR A 445 -12.11 4.21 -11.90
CA THR A 445 -12.80 5.50 -12.04
C THR A 445 -13.04 6.15 -10.68
N ARG A 446 -13.49 7.42 -10.69
CA ARG A 446 -14.00 8.10 -9.48
C ARG A 446 -15.46 7.76 -9.21
N ASP A 447 -16.03 6.82 -9.96
CA ASP A 447 -17.35 6.31 -9.68
C ASP A 447 -17.35 5.52 -8.37
N GLU A 448 -18.26 5.80 -7.47
CA GLU A 448 -18.29 5.22 -6.14
C GLU A 448 -18.92 3.82 -6.11
N VAL A 449 -18.64 2.99 -7.12
CA VAL A 449 -19.12 1.60 -7.24
C VAL A 449 -18.46 0.63 -6.25
N GLY A 450 -17.41 1.09 -5.53
CA GLY A 450 -16.61 0.26 -4.64
C GLY A 450 -15.61 -0.63 -5.37
N PHE A 451 -15.05 -1.59 -4.65
CA PHE A 451 -14.06 -2.53 -5.21
C PHE A 451 -14.73 -3.59 -6.08
N CYS A 452 -14.13 -3.91 -7.22
CA CYS A 452 -14.54 -5.03 -8.06
C CYS A 452 -14.37 -6.37 -7.33
N ARG A 453 -14.95 -7.46 -7.86
CA ARG A 453 -14.93 -8.78 -7.20
C ARG A 453 -13.51 -9.31 -6.96
N VAL A 454 -12.58 -9.07 -7.87
CA VAL A 454 -11.17 -9.49 -7.74
C VAL A 454 -10.44 -8.67 -6.68
N CYS A 455 -10.65 -7.35 -6.66
CA CYS A 455 -10.12 -6.48 -5.63
C CYS A 455 -10.65 -6.85 -4.23
N ARG A 456 -11.94 -7.17 -4.11
CA ARG A 456 -12.54 -7.63 -2.83
C ARG A 456 -11.85 -8.90 -2.34
N ARG A 457 -11.65 -9.91 -3.21
CA ARG A 457 -10.93 -11.14 -2.85
C ARG A 457 -9.51 -10.86 -2.38
N ALA A 458 -8.82 -9.92 -3.01
CA ALA A 458 -7.47 -9.53 -2.59
C ALA A 458 -7.48 -8.89 -1.19
N ILE A 459 -8.43 -8.02 -0.92
CA ILE A 459 -8.61 -7.37 0.39
C ILE A 459 -8.96 -8.42 1.47
N GLU A 460 -9.90 -9.33 1.20
CA GLU A 460 -10.30 -10.41 2.12
C GLU A 460 -9.11 -11.28 2.51
N ARG A 461 -8.23 -11.63 1.57
CA ARG A 461 -7.00 -12.40 1.85
C ARG A 461 -6.07 -11.70 2.84
N ILE A 462 -5.99 -10.37 2.79
CA ILE A 462 -5.17 -9.61 3.76
C ILE A 462 -5.87 -9.56 5.11
N ILE A 463 -7.19 -9.36 5.16
CA ILE A 463 -7.94 -9.41 6.41
C ILE A 463 -7.71 -10.77 7.11
N ASP A 464 -7.78 -11.88 6.37
CA ASP A 464 -7.56 -13.23 6.90
C ASP A 464 -6.16 -13.43 7.51
N ILE A 465 -5.14 -12.72 7.05
CA ILE A 465 -3.77 -12.80 7.61
C ILE A 465 -3.71 -12.20 9.03
N TYR A 466 -4.48 -11.16 9.29
CA TYR A 466 -4.36 -10.38 10.53
C TYR A 466 -5.48 -10.65 11.54
N SER A 467 -6.63 -11.21 11.14
CA SER A 467 -7.84 -11.30 11.96
C SER A 467 -8.17 -12.71 12.45
N HIS A 468 -7.17 -13.60 12.61
CA HIS A 468 -7.41 -15.00 13.09
C HIS A 468 -6.47 -15.42 14.18
#